data_6d8eede8ed377952801ad5a485550a23
#
_entry.id   6d8eede8ed377952801ad5a485550a23
#
_cell.length_a   1.000
_cell.length_b   1.000
_cell.length_c   1.000
_cell.angle_alpha   90.00
_cell.angle_beta   90.00
_cell.angle_gamma   90.00
#
_symmetry.space_group_name_H-M   'P 1'
#
loop_
_entity.id
_entity.type
_entity.pdbx_description
1 polymer ?
#
loop_
_entity_poly.entity_id
_entity_poly.type
_entity_poly.pdbx_seq_one_letter_code
_entity_poly.pdbx_strand_id
1 'polypeptide(L)'
;MAGNAENPKIGLSNVVVAPLIEDDGINPPSYGAVIPLRGAVQASVNPNSSVETDYADNGAFFVTNNRGNTEMTLELTNADPNTLAVMLGQERVNGITVEKPLDQSKYFALGFQVWIGGTDENGNKIFENFWYAKGKFAVPESGGTTKGENIDFQHLTLTAQFVATQYKEDGNSGVICAHARTDIDAVASVIENWFNAPVLSTGINEGAVTVAIAQGDSAKKITITGTKVGGDCVFANATINAGNIIITSAGAVVAGTFARNTDGDVITFTANADMSGDVVVTVTSGLKDLNGVGVTTTSAVVSIA
;
A
#
# COMPACT_ATOMS: atom_id res chain seq x y z
N MET A 1 13.53 13.01 -17.95
CA MET A 1 14.86 13.19 -17.31
C MET A 1 15.30 11.85 -16.79
N ALA A 2 16.55 11.42 -17.01
CA ALA A 2 17.07 10.19 -16.42
C ALA A 2 17.17 10.43 -14.91
N GLY A 3 16.23 9.88 -14.16
CA GLY A 3 16.24 9.96 -12.71
C GLY A 3 17.47 9.24 -12.15
N ASN A 4 17.80 9.50 -10.89
CA ASN A 4 18.91 8.90 -10.13
C ASN A 4 18.77 7.36 -9.97
N ALA A 5 18.34 6.65 -11.03
CA ALA A 5 18.04 5.22 -11.03
C ALA A 5 19.29 4.34 -10.76
N GLU A 6 20.47 4.87 -11.01
CA GLU A 6 21.74 4.16 -10.92
C GLU A 6 22.52 4.45 -9.63
N ASN A 7 21.99 5.25 -8.72
CA ASN A 7 22.68 5.60 -7.50
C ASN A 7 22.70 4.43 -6.51
N PRO A 8 23.84 4.23 -5.79
CA PRO A 8 23.96 3.15 -4.82
C PRO A 8 23.06 3.37 -3.60
N LYS A 9 22.66 2.29 -2.97
CA LYS A 9 22.01 2.31 -1.66
C LYS A 9 23.04 2.63 -0.59
N ILE A 10 22.79 3.66 0.25
CA ILE A 10 23.79 4.21 1.16
C ILE A 10 23.46 3.97 2.63
N GLY A 11 22.19 3.96 3.03
CA GLY A 11 21.84 3.91 4.44
C GLY A 11 20.46 3.35 4.71
N LEU A 12 20.36 2.58 5.79
CA LEU A 12 19.13 2.04 6.35
C LEU A 12 18.57 3.01 7.39
N SER A 13 17.28 3.24 7.38
CA SER A 13 16.60 4.04 8.38
C SER A 13 15.12 3.66 8.53
N ASN A 14 14.47 4.22 9.53
CA ASN A 14 13.04 4.10 9.78
C ASN A 14 12.54 2.64 9.83
N VAL A 15 13.25 1.78 10.57
CA VAL A 15 12.83 0.39 10.75
C VAL A 15 11.67 0.32 11.74
N VAL A 16 10.58 -0.30 11.31
CA VAL A 16 9.32 -0.37 12.06
C VAL A 16 8.70 -1.75 11.93
N VAL A 17 7.92 -2.16 12.93
CA VAL A 17 7.10 -3.38 12.86
C VAL A 17 5.64 -3.06 13.17
N ALA A 18 4.72 -3.81 12.60
CA ALA A 18 3.30 -3.72 12.91
C ALA A 18 2.74 -5.13 13.16
N PRO A 19 2.10 -5.40 14.31
CA PRO A 19 1.52 -6.71 14.58
C PRO A 19 0.38 -6.99 13.60
N LEU A 20 0.39 -8.17 13.00
CA LEU A 20 -0.70 -8.64 12.15
C LEU A 20 -1.85 -9.08 13.06
N ILE A 21 -3.02 -8.46 12.91
CA ILE A 21 -4.22 -8.76 13.68
C ILE A 21 -5.03 -9.85 12.98
N GLU A 22 -5.26 -9.68 11.68
CA GLU A 22 -6.10 -10.59 10.90
C GLU A 22 -5.58 -10.71 9.46
N ASP A 23 -5.62 -11.93 8.92
CA ASP A 23 -5.35 -12.27 7.52
C ASP A 23 -6.15 -13.54 7.22
N ASP A 24 -7.45 -13.35 6.96
CA ASP A 24 -8.46 -14.42 6.78
C ASP A 24 -8.59 -14.88 5.32
N GLY A 25 -7.91 -14.20 4.39
CA GLY A 25 -7.98 -14.47 2.95
C GLY A 25 -9.24 -13.90 2.26
N ILE A 26 -10.15 -13.29 3.00
CA ILE A 26 -11.39 -12.70 2.48
C ILE A 26 -11.25 -11.16 2.43
N ASN A 27 -10.72 -10.59 3.50
CA ASN A 27 -10.52 -9.16 3.64
C ASN A 27 -9.02 -8.80 3.56
N PRO A 28 -8.67 -7.56 3.17
CA PRO A 28 -7.29 -7.09 3.27
C PRO A 28 -6.73 -7.29 4.67
N PRO A 29 -5.46 -7.68 4.81
CA PRO A 29 -4.84 -7.89 6.11
C PRO A 29 -4.93 -6.65 6.99
N SER A 30 -5.29 -6.84 8.25
CA SER A 30 -5.36 -5.77 9.23
C SER A 30 -4.17 -5.81 10.18
N TYR A 31 -3.64 -4.64 10.52
CA TYR A 31 -2.46 -4.47 11.36
C TYR A 31 -2.75 -3.56 12.55
N GLY A 32 -2.04 -3.82 13.63
CA GLY A 32 -2.04 -2.95 14.80
C GLY A 32 -1.14 -1.72 14.62
N ALA A 33 -0.99 -0.96 15.69
CA ALA A 33 -0.15 0.22 15.71
C ALA A 33 1.29 -0.10 15.30
N VAL A 34 1.90 0.77 14.50
CA VAL A 34 3.28 0.67 14.08
C VAL A 34 4.21 0.97 15.27
N ILE A 35 5.18 0.10 15.49
CA ILE A 35 6.16 0.17 16.57
C ILE A 35 7.55 0.40 15.96
N PRO A 36 8.26 1.49 16.29
CA PRO A 36 9.59 1.75 15.77
C PRO A 36 10.63 0.83 16.42
N LEU A 37 11.49 0.22 15.59
CA LEU A 37 12.70 -0.49 16.02
C LEU A 37 13.91 0.41 15.85
N ARG A 38 14.30 1.08 16.92
CA ARG A 38 15.41 2.04 16.90
C ARG A 38 16.77 1.33 16.96
N GLY A 39 17.79 1.99 16.39
CA GLY A 39 19.16 1.49 16.44
C GLY A 39 19.46 0.41 15.40
N ALA A 40 18.77 0.41 14.27
CA ALA A 40 19.06 -0.50 13.16
C ALA A 40 20.43 -0.20 12.55
N VAL A 41 21.22 -1.26 12.42
CA VAL A 41 22.57 -1.26 11.86
C VAL A 41 22.54 -1.80 10.44
N GLN A 42 21.88 -2.94 10.26
CA GLN A 42 21.79 -3.64 8.99
C GLN A 42 20.45 -4.38 8.85
N ALA A 43 19.95 -4.43 7.61
CA ALA A 43 18.88 -5.34 7.20
C ALA A 43 19.35 -6.09 5.95
N SER A 44 19.34 -7.40 6.01
CA SER A 44 19.67 -8.28 4.90
C SER A 44 18.44 -9.11 4.55
N VAL A 45 18.11 -9.16 3.26
CA VAL A 45 16.92 -9.86 2.76
C VAL A 45 17.32 -10.87 1.70
N ASN A 46 16.94 -12.12 1.88
CA ASN A 46 17.12 -13.19 0.93
C ASN A 46 15.74 -13.73 0.48
N PRO A 47 15.32 -13.51 -0.77
CA PRO A 47 14.04 -13.98 -1.27
C PRO A 47 14.00 -15.49 -1.56
N ASN A 48 15.08 -16.23 -1.36
CA ASN A 48 15.20 -17.68 -1.62
C ASN A 48 14.62 -18.08 -2.99
N SER A 49 15.04 -17.37 -4.04
CA SER A 49 14.61 -17.65 -5.41
C SER A 49 15.63 -18.51 -6.13
N SER A 50 15.16 -19.50 -6.87
CA SER A 50 15.97 -20.34 -7.76
C SER A 50 15.44 -20.31 -9.19
N VAL A 51 16.33 -20.44 -10.15
CA VAL A 51 15.97 -20.64 -11.56
C VAL A 51 16.44 -22.03 -11.95
N GLU A 52 15.51 -22.86 -12.41
CA GLU A 52 15.80 -24.22 -12.83
C GLU A 52 15.59 -24.35 -14.33
N THR A 53 16.52 -25.08 -14.98
CA THR A 53 16.48 -25.34 -16.42
C THR A 53 16.32 -26.83 -16.64
N ASP A 54 15.29 -27.22 -17.38
CA ASP A 54 15.13 -28.57 -17.87
C ASP A 54 15.74 -28.71 -19.27
N TYR A 55 16.38 -29.84 -19.52
CA TYR A 55 17.11 -30.15 -20.74
C TYR A 55 16.46 -31.28 -21.49
N ALA A 56 16.13 -31.07 -22.75
CA ALA A 56 15.66 -32.10 -23.68
C ALA A 56 16.41 -31.99 -25.02
N ASP A 57 16.57 -33.10 -25.74
CA ASP A 57 17.21 -33.14 -27.07
C ASP A 57 18.61 -32.46 -27.12
N ASN A 58 19.41 -32.63 -26.07
CA ASN A 58 20.75 -32.08 -25.90
C ASN A 58 20.79 -30.54 -25.83
N GLY A 59 19.66 -29.87 -25.53
CA GLY A 59 19.55 -28.41 -25.35
C GLY A 59 18.69 -28.03 -24.16
N ALA A 60 18.83 -26.75 -23.72
CA ALA A 60 17.91 -26.19 -22.74
C ALA A 60 16.51 -26.07 -23.36
N PHE A 61 15.53 -26.74 -22.76
CA PHE A 61 14.17 -26.85 -23.30
C PHE A 61 13.17 -25.97 -22.55
N PHE A 62 13.26 -25.94 -21.21
CA PHE A 62 12.35 -25.19 -20.37
C PHE A 62 13.09 -24.54 -19.21
N VAL A 63 12.74 -23.30 -18.89
CA VAL A 63 13.30 -22.57 -17.76
C VAL A 63 12.15 -22.11 -16.87
N THR A 64 12.21 -22.44 -15.59
CA THR A 64 11.24 -21.99 -14.59
C THR A 64 11.95 -21.31 -13.43
N ASN A 65 11.27 -20.36 -12.79
CA ASN A 65 11.74 -19.80 -11.53
C ASN A 65 10.85 -20.25 -10.38
N ASN A 66 11.46 -20.48 -9.24
CA ASN A 66 10.76 -20.79 -8.00
C ASN A 66 11.15 -19.72 -6.96
N ARG A 67 10.18 -19.28 -6.16
CA ARG A 67 10.38 -18.33 -5.07
C ARG A 67 9.94 -18.98 -3.76
N GLY A 68 10.86 -19.14 -2.84
CA GLY A 68 10.62 -19.62 -1.48
C GLY A 68 10.15 -18.52 -0.53
N ASN A 69 10.13 -18.86 0.76
CA ASN A 69 9.91 -17.88 1.82
C ASN A 69 11.08 -16.89 1.85
N THR A 70 10.77 -15.62 2.08
CA THR A 70 11.80 -14.60 2.20
C THR A 70 12.40 -14.63 3.60
N GLU A 71 13.70 -14.85 3.69
CA GLU A 71 14.46 -14.75 4.94
C GLU A 71 14.99 -13.35 5.12
N MET A 72 14.95 -12.88 6.36
CA MET A 72 15.48 -11.56 6.72
C MET A 72 16.31 -11.65 7.98
N THR A 73 17.47 -10.99 7.96
CA THR A 73 18.32 -10.77 9.12
C THR A 73 18.37 -9.27 9.39
N LEU A 74 17.98 -8.89 10.59
CA LEU A 74 17.99 -7.51 11.07
C LEU A 74 18.94 -7.40 12.23
N GLU A 75 19.92 -6.51 12.12
CA GLU A 75 20.88 -6.20 13.17
C GLU A 75 20.53 -4.85 13.81
N LEU A 76 20.37 -4.85 15.13
CA LEU A 76 20.04 -3.68 15.94
C LEU A 76 21.13 -3.47 16.99
N THR A 77 21.39 -2.23 17.37
CA THR A 77 22.28 -1.96 18.52
C THR A 77 21.70 -2.54 19.81
N ASN A 78 20.40 -2.49 19.97
CA ASN A 78 19.59 -3.12 21.02
C ASN A 78 18.11 -3.00 20.65
N ALA A 79 17.22 -3.69 21.36
CA ALA A 79 15.78 -3.54 21.18
C ALA A 79 15.09 -3.33 22.54
N ASP A 80 13.98 -2.58 22.54
CA ASP A 80 13.16 -2.44 23.74
C ASP A 80 12.60 -3.80 24.17
N PRO A 81 12.82 -4.21 25.44
CA PRO A 81 12.37 -5.51 25.92
C PRO A 81 10.86 -5.72 25.84
N ASN A 82 10.03 -4.66 25.91
CA ASN A 82 8.59 -4.80 25.76
C ASN A 82 8.23 -5.15 24.34
N THR A 83 8.87 -4.49 23.38
CA THR A 83 8.68 -4.76 21.94
C THR A 83 9.09 -6.19 21.60
N LEU A 84 10.26 -6.63 22.07
CA LEU A 84 10.72 -8.01 21.88
C LEU A 84 9.75 -9.03 22.46
N ALA A 85 9.30 -8.84 23.70
CA ALA A 85 8.35 -9.75 24.35
C ALA A 85 7.04 -9.88 23.54
N VAL A 86 6.52 -8.76 23.00
CA VAL A 86 5.33 -8.78 22.15
C VAL A 86 5.58 -9.53 20.84
N MET A 87 6.73 -9.30 20.19
CA MET A 87 7.11 -9.94 18.93
C MET A 87 7.28 -11.46 19.10
N LEU A 88 7.93 -11.87 20.19
CA LEU A 88 8.24 -13.27 20.46
C LEU A 88 7.11 -14.01 21.19
N GLY A 89 6.03 -13.32 21.57
CA GLY A 89 4.90 -13.91 22.28
C GLY A 89 5.22 -14.28 23.72
N GLN A 90 6.23 -13.65 24.32
CA GLN A 90 6.70 -13.88 25.68
C GLN A 90 5.88 -13.05 26.68
N GLU A 91 5.73 -13.59 27.89
CA GLU A 91 5.07 -12.89 28.98
C GLU A 91 6.05 -11.92 29.65
N ARG A 92 5.63 -10.64 29.79
CA ARG A 92 6.42 -9.64 30.50
C ARG A 92 5.58 -8.95 31.58
N VAL A 93 5.95 -9.17 32.84
CA VAL A 93 5.24 -8.60 34.00
C VAL A 93 6.27 -7.99 34.95
N ASN A 94 5.99 -6.80 35.47
CA ASN A 94 6.86 -6.08 36.41
C ASN A 94 8.31 -5.91 35.92
N GLY A 95 8.50 -5.75 34.59
CA GLY A 95 9.82 -5.60 34.02
C GLY A 95 10.60 -6.90 33.79
N ILE A 96 10.04 -8.04 34.19
CA ILE A 96 10.65 -9.37 34.02
C ILE A 96 10.01 -10.03 32.80
N THR A 97 10.83 -10.48 31.87
CA THR A 97 10.39 -11.31 30.73
C THR A 97 10.64 -12.77 31.09
N VAL A 98 9.63 -13.60 30.93
CA VAL A 98 9.71 -15.06 31.14
C VAL A 98 9.56 -15.75 29.82
N GLU A 99 10.53 -16.62 29.49
CA GLU A 99 10.51 -17.46 28.30
C GLU A 99 9.98 -18.84 28.66
N LYS A 100 9.00 -19.31 27.87
CA LYS A 100 8.39 -20.63 28.07
C LYS A 100 8.52 -21.45 26.79
N PRO A 101 8.66 -22.79 26.88
CA PRO A 101 8.79 -23.64 25.67
C PRO A 101 7.60 -23.57 24.70
N LEU A 102 6.44 -23.08 25.17
CA LEU A 102 5.23 -22.96 24.36
C LEU A 102 5.00 -21.54 23.84
N ASP A 103 5.91 -20.60 24.10
CA ASP A 103 5.81 -19.25 23.55
C ASP A 103 5.91 -19.30 22.03
N GLN A 104 5.00 -18.58 21.36
CA GLN A 104 4.95 -18.53 19.92
C GLN A 104 5.04 -17.08 19.45
N SER A 105 6.04 -16.82 18.61
CA SER A 105 6.15 -15.54 17.93
C SER A 105 4.89 -15.22 17.17
N LYS A 106 4.42 -13.97 17.31
CA LYS A 106 3.28 -13.47 16.57
C LYS A 106 3.68 -13.12 15.13
N TYR A 107 2.71 -12.99 14.26
CA TYR A 107 2.95 -12.45 12.93
C TYR A 107 3.06 -10.93 12.98
N PHE A 108 4.03 -10.39 12.22
CA PHE A 108 4.28 -8.98 12.07
C PHE A 108 4.52 -8.62 10.60
N ALA A 109 4.14 -7.40 10.22
CA ALA A 109 4.74 -6.73 9.09
C ALA A 109 6.01 -6.00 9.54
N LEU A 110 7.02 -5.93 8.66
CA LEU A 110 8.25 -5.18 8.88
C LEU A 110 8.43 -4.15 7.77
N GLY A 111 8.57 -2.88 8.16
CA GLY A 111 8.86 -1.78 7.26
C GLY A 111 10.23 -1.19 7.51
N PHE A 112 10.87 -0.71 6.45
CA PHE A 112 12.09 0.07 6.54
C PHE A 112 12.30 0.89 5.26
N GLN A 113 13.20 1.87 5.34
CA GLN A 113 13.61 2.65 4.18
C GLN A 113 15.11 2.59 3.98
N VAL A 114 15.52 2.65 2.72
CA VAL A 114 16.92 2.71 2.31
C VAL A 114 17.15 3.99 1.52
N TRP A 115 18.10 4.80 1.96
CA TRP A 115 18.50 5.97 1.20
C TRP A 115 19.28 5.55 -0.06
N ILE A 116 18.80 6.02 -1.21
CA ILE A 116 19.48 5.93 -2.49
C ILE A 116 20.28 7.21 -2.67
N GLY A 117 21.56 7.12 -3.00
CA GLY A 117 22.43 8.29 -3.16
C GLY A 117 21.85 9.29 -4.15
N GLY A 118 21.94 10.58 -3.81
CA GLY A 118 21.40 11.67 -4.60
C GLY A 118 20.18 12.35 -3.97
N THR A 119 19.66 13.32 -4.69
CA THR A 119 18.49 14.12 -4.31
C THR A 119 17.53 14.22 -5.49
N ASP A 120 16.26 14.45 -5.19
CA ASP A 120 15.25 14.79 -6.18
C ASP A 120 15.43 16.21 -6.74
N GLU A 121 14.55 16.65 -7.63
CA GLU A 121 14.57 17.99 -8.22
C GLU A 121 14.41 19.12 -7.19
N ASN A 122 13.84 18.80 -6.03
CA ASN A 122 13.62 19.74 -4.94
C ASN A 122 14.75 19.73 -3.89
N GLY A 123 15.77 18.88 -4.08
CA GLY A 123 16.89 18.72 -3.15
C GLY A 123 16.62 17.77 -1.98
N ASN A 124 15.52 17.03 -1.99
CA ASN A 124 15.20 16.05 -0.95
C ASN A 124 15.94 14.74 -1.21
N LYS A 125 16.29 14.03 -0.14
CA LYS A 125 16.88 12.69 -0.24
C LYS A 125 15.88 11.70 -0.86
N ILE A 126 16.40 10.84 -1.72
CA ILE A 126 15.62 9.78 -2.37
C ILE A 126 15.69 8.53 -1.51
N PHE A 127 14.54 7.97 -1.17
CA PHE A 127 14.42 6.73 -0.43
C PHE A 127 13.71 5.66 -1.23
N GLU A 128 14.04 4.42 -0.98
CA GLU A 128 13.24 3.25 -1.33
C GLU A 128 12.64 2.69 -0.04
N ASN A 129 11.32 2.72 0.03
CA ASN A 129 10.53 2.29 1.18
C ASN A 129 10.05 0.87 0.96
N PHE A 130 10.06 0.05 2.01
CA PHE A 130 9.66 -1.36 1.97
C PHE A 130 8.65 -1.68 3.06
N TRP A 131 7.71 -2.58 2.75
CA TRP A 131 6.91 -3.33 3.72
C TRP A 131 6.91 -4.81 3.37
N TYR A 132 7.36 -5.65 4.29
CA TYR A 132 7.20 -7.10 4.27
C TYR A 132 5.96 -7.46 5.08
N ALA A 133 5.00 -8.15 4.46
CA ALA A 133 3.62 -8.21 4.93
C ALA A 133 3.40 -9.11 6.15
N LYS A 134 3.98 -10.31 6.14
CA LYS A 134 3.65 -11.34 7.11
C LYS A 134 4.86 -12.19 7.44
N GLY A 135 5.45 -11.97 8.59
CA GLY A 135 6.62 -12.72 9.05
C GLY A 135 6.58 -13.04 10.52
N LYS A 136 7.39 -13.99 10.92
CA LYS A 136 7.66 -14.33 12.31
C LYS A 136 9.14 -14.23 12.59
N PHE A 137 9.47 -13.68 13.76
CA PHE A 137 10.84 -13.57 14.23
C PHE A 137 11.19 -14.79 15.08
N ALA A 138 12.40 -15.30 14.91
CA ALA A 138 12.97 -16.30 15.78
C ALA A 138 13.45 -15.65 17.08
N VAL A 139 13.52 -16.45 18.15
CA VAL A 139 14.12 -16.02 19.41
C VAL A 139 15.61 -15.73 19.14
N PRO A 140 16.10 -14.52 19.42
CA PRO A 140 17.49 -14.18 19.17
C PRO A 140 18.43 -14.91 20.14
N GLU A 141 19.64 -15.14 19.69
CA GLU A 141 20.72 -15.56 20.59
C GLU A 141 21.00 -14.45 21.60
N SER A 142 21.11 -14.80 22.86
CA SER A 142 21.48 -13.89 23.94
C SER A 142 22.84 -14.24 24.49
N GLY A 143 23.72 -13.25 24.60
CA GLY A 143 25.06 -13.46 25.11
C GLY A 143 25.75 -12.12 25.40
N GLY A 144 26.95 -12.18 25.93
CA GLY A 144 27.77 -11.00 26.17
C GLY A 144 29.23 -11.38 26.31
N THR A 145 30.12 -10.54 25.82
CA THR A 145 31.55 -10.66 26.01
C THR A 145 32.07 -9.64 27.02
N THR A 146 33.11 -10.01 27.76
CA THR A 146 33.73 -9.11 28.72
C THR A 146 34.43 -7.96 28.03
N LYS A 147 34.28 -6.75 28.57
CA LYS A 147 35.00 -5.57 28.08
C LYS A 147 36.51 -5.79 28.23
N GLY A 148 37.23 -5.72 27.10
CA GLY A 148 38.71 -5.67 27.06
C GLY A 148 39.26 -4.25 27.15
N GLU A 149 40.50 -4.04 26.74
CA GLU A 149 41.11 -2.70 26.61
C GLU A 149 40.38 -1.84 25.59
N ASN A 150 39.93 -2.45 24.49
CA ASN A 150 39.10 -1.82 23.48
C ASN A 150 37.61 -2.10 23.75
N ILE A 151 36.77 -1.13 23.37
CA ILE A 151 35.30 -1.30 23.41
C ILE A 151 34.90 -2.00 22.13
N ASP A 152 34.35 -3.20 22.27
CA ASP A 152 33.74 -3.94 21.17
C ASP A 152 32.20 -3.89 21.33
N PHE A 153 31.51 -3.31 20.36
CA PHE A 153 30.06 -3.16 20.41
C PHE A 153 29.40 -4.46 19.96
N GLN A 154 28.49 -4.96 20.78
CA GLN A 154 27.70 -6.14 20.49
C GLN A 154 26.32 -5.72 20.03
N HIS A 155 25.85 -6.33 18.96
CA HIS A 155 24.56 -6.03 18.37
C HIS A 155 23.60 -7.20 18.53
N LEU A 156 22.30 -6.88 18.63
CA LEU A 156 21.23 -7.88 18.63
C LEU A 156 20.90 -8.26 17.20
N THR A 157 20.97 -9.54 16.88
CA THR A 157 20.58 -10.07 15.58
C THR A 157 19.22 -10.76 15.67
N LEU A 158 18.26 -10.26 14.90
CA LEU A 158 16.92 -10.84 14.75
C LEU A 158 16.81 -11.50 13.39
N THR A 159 16.43 -12.76 13.34
CA THR A 159 16.13 -13.47 12.10
C THR A 159 14.62 -13.63 11.96
N ALA A 160 14.11 -13.50 10.76
CA ALA A 160 12.69 -13.66 10.46
C ALA A 160 12.46 -14.37 9.14
N GLN A 161 11.32 -15.05 9.02
CA GLN A 161 10.84 -15.57 7.76
C GLN A 161 9.52 -14.92 7.41
N PHE A 162 9.44 -14.42 6.17
CA PHE A 162 8.25 -13.78 5.62
C PHE A 162 7.61 -14.68 4.55
N VAL A 163 6.30 -14.76 4.63
CA VAL A 163 5.43 -15.50 3.70
C VAL A 163 4.41 -14.56 3.08
N ALA A 164 3.76 -15.00 2.02
CA ALA A 164 2.66 -14.25 1.41
C ALA A 164 1.46 -14.15 2.36
N THR A 165 0.71 -13.07 2.25
CA THR A 165 -0.61 -12.94 2.88
C THR A 165 -1.58 -13.96 2.33
N GLN A 166 -2.63 -14.29 3.09
CA GLN A 166 -3.71 -15.16 2.59
C GLN A 166 -4.64 -14.40 1.65
N TYR A 167 -4.86 -13.12 1.93
CA TYR A 167 -5.64 -12.24 1.06
C TYR A 167 -4.94 -12.06 -0.29
N LYS A 168 -5.73 -12.20 -1.36
CA LYS A 168 -5.28 -12.12 -2.74
C LYS A 168 -6.08 -11.04 -3.46
N GLU A 169 -5.51 -9.86 -3.58
CA GLU A 169 -6.19 -8.70 -4.18
C GLU A 169 -6.56 -8.96 -5.65
N ASP A 170 -5.67 -9.61 -6.39
CA ASP A 170 -5.86 -9.99 -7.79
C ASP A 170 -6.50 -11.37 -7.99
N GLY A 171 -6.88 -12.05 -6.89
CA GLY A 171 -7.39 -13.42 -6.90
C GLY A 171 -6.32 -14.51 -7.12
N ASN A 172 -5.08 -14.15 -7.42
CA ASN A 172 -4.02 -15.10 -7.78
C ASN A 172 -3.04 -15.38 -6.63
N SER A 173 -2.45 -14.34 -6.06
CA SER A 173 -1.41 -14.49 -5.03
C SER A 173 -1.48 -13.45 -3.94
N GLY A 174 -1.09 -13.83 -2.72
CA GLY A 174 -0.89 -12.90 -1.63
C GLY A 174 0.40 -12.09 -1.77
N VAL A 175 0.51 -11.01 -0.99
CA VAL A 175 1.65 -10.10 -1.00
C VAL A 175 2.71 -10.55 -0.01
N ILE A 176 3.97 -10.63 -0.44
CA ILE A 176 5.13 -10.83 0.44
C ILE A 176 5.75 -9.49 0.80
N CYS A 177 6.00 -8.64 -0.19
CA CYS A 177 6.65 -7.35 -0.04
C CYS A 177 6.04 -6.32 -0.99
N ALA A 178 5.81 -5.13 -0.49
CA ALA A 178 5.55 -3.94 -1.28
C ALA A 178 6.69 -2.95 -1.10
N HIS A 179 7.11 -2.29 -2.17
CA HIS A 179 8.13 -1.26 -2.10
C HIS A 179 7.85 -0.15 -3.10
N ALA A 180 8.29 1.06 -2.77
CA ALA A 180 8.16 2.23 -3.61
C ALA A 180 9.33 3.19 -3.40
N ARG A 181 9.72 3.90 -4.46
CA ARG A 181 10.71 4.97 -4.39
C ARG A 181 10.00 6.32 -4.23
N THR A 182 10.65 7.24 -3.53
CA THR A 182 10.08 8.56 -3.24
C THR A 182 10.17 9.54 -4.41
N ASP A 183 10.95 9.25 -5.45
CA ASP A 183 11.22 10.11 -6.61
C ASP A 183 10.55 9.65 -7.91
N ILE A 184 10.00 8.43 -7.96
CA ILE A 184 9.44 7.84 -9.19
C ILE A 184 8.08 7.23 -8.88
N ASP A 185 7.07 7.61 -9.68
CA ASP A 185 5.75 6.97 -9.83
C ASP A 185 4.93 6.73 -8.55
N ALA A 186 5.39 7.20 -7.39
CA ALA A 186 4.65 7.04 -6.16
C ALA A 186 3.77 8.27 -5.89
N VAL A 187 2.54 8.01 -5.51
CA VAL A 187 1.61 9.07 -5.09
C VAL A 187 2.13 9.70 -3.80
N ALA A 188 2.33 11.02 -3.80
CA ALA A 188 2.94 11.76 -2.69
C ALA A 188 2.26 11.46 -1.33
N SER A 189 0.93 11.42 -1.28
CA SER A 189 0.18 11.11 -0.05
C SER A 189 0.44 9.70 0.50
N VAL A 190 0.73 8.72 -0.37
CA VAL A 190 1.08 7.36 0.05
C VAL A 190 2.48 7.33 0.64
N ILE A 191 3.43 8.02 0.00
CA ILE A 191 4.82 8.09 0.47
C ILE A 191 4.90 8.81 1.82
N GLU A 192 4.20 9.93 1.99
CA GLU A 192 4.15 10.67 3.25
C GLU A 192 3.61 9.83 4.42
N ASN A 193 2.65 8.95 4.13
CA ASN A 193 2.00 8.09 5.13
C ASN A 193 2.53 6.66 5.14
N TRP A 194 3.58 6.34 4.39
CA TRP A 194 4.08 4.97 4.18
C TRP A 194 4.31 4.18 5.48
N PHE A 195 4.83 4.84 6.52
CA PHE A 195 5.13 4.19 7.80
C PHE A 195 4.04 4.37 8.87
N ASN A 196 2.88 4.91 8.52
CA ASN A 196 1.74 4.99 9.44
C ASN A 196 0.99 3.64 9.53
N ALA A 197 0.99 2.88 8.45
CA ALA A 197 0.44 1.53 8.37
C ALA A 197 1.11 0.76 7.21
N PRO A 198 1.15 -0.59 7.24
CA PRO A 198 1.64 -1.39 6.13
C PRO A 198 0.88 -1.12 4.83
N VAL A 199 1.60 -0.72 3.80
CA VAL A 199 1.09 -0.56 2.42
C VAL A 199 1.41 -1.83 1.66
N LEU A 200 0.41 -2.58 1.24
CA LEU A 200 0.60 -3.92 0.66
C LEU A 200 -0.02 -4.10 -0.72
N SER A 201 -0.81 -3.13 -1.19
CA SER A 201 -1.43 -3.20 -2.50
C SER A 201 -0.78 -2.20 -3.45
N THR A 202 -0.73 -2.54 -4.74
CA THR A 202 -0.41 -1.60 -5.81
C THR A 202 -1.59 -0.67 -6.10
N GLY A 203 -2.80 -1.14 -5.82
CA GLY A 203 -3.90 -0.27 -5.50
C GLY A 203 -3.56 0.30 -4.13
N ILE A 204 -3.11 1.54 -4.07
CA ILE A 204 -3.43 2.39 -2.97
C ILE A 204 -4.80 1.90 -2.54
N ASN A 205 -5.01 1.71 -1.25
CA ASN A 205 -6.38 1.54 -0.73
C ASN A 205 -7.15 2.70 -1.33
N GLU A 206 -7.63 2.48 -2.56
CA GLU A 206 -8.25 3.51 -3.37
C GLU A 206 -9.60 3.66 -2.72
N GLY A 207 -9.63 4.55 -1.74
CA GLY A 207 -10.82 4.89 -1.03
C GLY A 207 -11.94 5.03 -2.05
N ALA A 208 -13.07 4.41 -1.77
CA ALA A 208 -14.20 4.41 -2.68
C ALA A 208 -14.34 5.80 -3.31
N VAL A 209 -14.39 5.85 -4.64
CA VAL A 209 -14.65 7.10 -5.34
C VAL A 209 -16.09 7.47 -5.01
N THR A 210 -16.27 8.57 -4.33
CA THR A 210 -17.58 9.15 -4.04
C THR A 210 -17.84 10.33 -4.95
N VAL A 211 -19.11 10.61 -5.23
CA VAL A 211 -19.48 11.72 -6.09
C VAL A 211 -20.48 12.65 -5.39
N ALA A 212 -20.23 13.95 -5.54
CA ALA A 212 -21.20 14.99 -5.22
C ALA A 212 -21.87 15.44 -6.52
N ILE A 213 -23.19 15.53 -6.51
CA ILE A 213 -24.00 15.87 -7.68
C ILE A 213 -24.74 17.18 -7.39
N ALA A 214 -24.62 18.15 -8.29
CA ALA A 214 -25.24 19.46 -8.15
C ALA A 214 -25.71 20.02 -9.49
N GLN A 215 -26.59 21.02 -9.46
CA GLN A 215 -26.88 21.85 -10.63
C GLN A 215 -25.62 22.60 -11.03
N GLY A 216 -25.34 22.68 -12.33
CA GLY A 216 -24.27 23.49 -12.87
C GLY A 216 -24.63 24.98 -12.96
N ASP A 217 -23.95 25.70 -13.82
CA ASP A 217 -24.09 27.15 -14.02
C ASP A 217 -25.38 27.56 -14.77
N SER A 218 -26.18 26.62 -15.21
CA SER A 218 -27.44 26.84 -15.93
C SER A 218 -28.42 25.68 -15.73
N ALA A 219 -29.70 25.92 -16.08
CA ALA A 219 -30.75 24.90 -16.07
C ALA A 219 -30.49 23.71 -17.01
N LYS A 220 -29.50 23.81 -17.89
CA LYS A 220 -29.06 22.71 -18.77
C LYS A 220 -27.97 21.86 -18.21
N LYS A 221 -27.35 22.25 -17.11
CA LYS A 221 -26.12 21.60 -16.66
C LYS A 221 -26.27 20.93 -15.31
N ILE A 222 -25.72 19.72 -15.22
CA ILE A 222 -25.46 18.97 -13.98
C ILE A 222 -23.97 18.76 -13.87
N THR A 223 -23.43 19.01 -12.69
CA THR A 223 -22.04 18.72 -12.33
C THR A 223 -21.94 17.52 -11.41
N ILE A 224 -20.99 16.64 -11.69
CA ILE A 224 -20.66 15.46 -10.90
C ILE A 224 -19.19 15.60 -10.52
N THR A 225 -18.95 15.91 -9.26
CA THR A 225 -17.59 16.10 -8.71
C THR A 225 -17.16 14.84 -7.97
N GLY A 226 -16.06 14.25 -8.40
CA GLY A 226 -15.46 13.08 -7.78
C GLY A 226 -14.59 13.47 -6.59
N THR A 227 -14.67 12.70 -5.52
CA THR A 227 -13.74 12.77 -4.40
C THR A 227 -13.26 11.37 -4.05
N LYS A 228 -12.00 11.26 -3.66
CA LYS A 228 -11.35 10.00 -3.31
C LYS A 228 -10.60 10.17 -2.01
N VAL A 229 -10.73 9.22 -1.10
CA VAL A 229 -9.95 9.21 0.13
C VAL A 229 -8.52 8.82 -0.20
N GLY A 230 -7.57 9.71 0.08
CA GLY A 230 -6.12 9.45 -0.09
C GLY A 230 -5.54 9.86 -1.44
N GLY A 231 -6.24 10.63 -2.27
CA GLY A 231 -5.71 11.15 -3.54
C GLY A 231 -6.72 11.90 -4.39
N ASP A 232 -6.29 12.34 -5.56
CA ASP A 232 -7.14 13.02 -6.52
C ASP A 232 -8.01 12.01 -7.29
N CYS A 233 -9.28 12.33 -7.44
CA CYS A 233 -10.18 11.58 -8.30
C CYS A 233 -10.03 12.09 -9.74
N VAL A 234 -9.55 11.26 -10.65
CA VAL A 234 -9.49 11.57 -12.08
C VAL A 234 -10.30 10.54 -12.83
N PHE A 235 -11.48 10.91 -13.35
CA PHE A 235 -12.36 9.99 -14.07
C PHE A 235 -11.77 9.50 -15.40
N ALA A 236 -11.92 8.21 -15.68
CA ALA A 236 -11.53 7.63 -16.95
C ALA A 236 -12.55 7.98 -18.05
N ASN A 237 -12.13 8.69 -19.09
CA ASN A 237 -13.01 9.14 -20.18
C ASN A 237 -13.86 8.02 -20.82
N ALA A 238 -13.29 6.83 -20.95
CA ALA A 238 -13.99 5.67 -21.52
C ALA A 238 -15.23 5.23 -20.73
N THR A 239 -15.28 5.59 -19.45
CA THR A 239 -16.37 5.22 -18.54
C THR A 239 -17.44 6.31 -18.38
N ILE A 240 -17.20 7.51 -18.94
CA ILE A 240 -18.13 8.64 -18.91
C ILE A 240 -19.13 8.48 -20.05
N ASN A 241 -20.28 7.89 -19.77
CA ASN A 241 -21.31 7.63 -20.77
C ASN A 241 -22.70 7.49 -20.11
N ALA A 242 -23.77 7.50 -20.92
CA ALA A 242 -25.15 7.42 -20.47
C ALA A 242 -25.55 6.05 -19.84
N GLY A 243 -24.72 5.02 -19.97
CA GLY A 243 -24.92 3.74 -19.28
C GLY A 243 -24.46 3.79 -17.82
N ASN A 244 -23.46 4.62 -17.52
CA ASN A 244 -22.89 4.76 -16.18
C ASN A 244 -23.42 5.99 -15.43
N ILE A 245 -23.90 7.01 -16.17
CA ILE A 245 -24.50 8.22 -15.62
C ILE A 245 -25.89 8.39 -16.25
N ILE A 246 -26.92 8.10 -15.50
CA ILE A 246 -28.30 8.14 -15.95
C ILE A 246 -28.98 9.37 -15.37
N ILE A 247 -29.52 10.22 -16.22
CA ILE A 247 -30.20 11.46 -15.81
C ILE A 247 -31.64 11.39 -16.30
N THR A 248 -32.58 11.53 -15.36
CA THR A 248 -34.00 11.49 -15.67
C THR A 248 -34.72 12.71 -15.09
N SER A 249 -35.67 13.25 -15.85
CA SER A 249 -36.61 14.31 -15.43
C SER A 249 -38.03 13.84 -15.69
N ALA A 250 -38.88 13.95 -14.68
CA ALA A 250 -40.27 13.43 -14.73
C ALA A 250 -40.37 11.96 -15.20
N GLY A 251 -39.37 11.13 -14.86
CA GLY A 251 -39.30 9.71 -15.25
C GLY A 251 -38.77 9.42 -16.66
N ALA A 252 -38.48 10.43 -17.46
CA ALA A 252 -37.90 10.26 -18.80
C ALA A 252 -36.40 10.56 -18.80
N VAL A 253 -35.63 9.78 -19.58
CA VAL A 253 -34.16 10.00 -19.73
C VAL A 253 -33.91 11.31 -20.46
N VAL A 254 -33.04 12.15 -19.88
CA VAL A 254 -32.63 13.42 -20.47
C VAL A 254 -31.47 13.19 -21.43
N ALA A 255 -31.64 13.60 -22.69
CA ALA A 255 -30.60 13.52 -23.69
C ALA A 255 -29.63 14.72 -23.56
N GLY A 256 -28.33 14.45 -23.70
CA GLY A 256 -27.29 15.47 -23.60
C GLY A 256 -25.89 14.93 -23.83
N THR A 257 -24.89 15.72 -23.54
CA THR A 257 -23.48 15.40 -23.71
C THR A 257 -22.73 15.50 -22.40
N PHE A 258 -21.69 14.69 -22.25
CA PHE A 258 -20.78 14.72 -21.11
C PHE A 258 -19.44 15.34 -21.51
N ALA A 259 -18.88 16.15 -20.63
CA ALA A 259 -17.54 16.69 -20.75
C ALA A 259 -16.83 16.58 -19.39
N ARG A 260 -15.57 16.20 -19.40
CA ARG A 260 -14.71 16.20 -18.23
C ARG A 260 -13.86 17.47 -18.21
N ASN A 261 -13.64 18.08 -17.03
CA ASN A 261 -12.72 19.20 -16.88
C ASN A 261 -11.25 18.79 -17.10
N THR A 262 -10.34 19.74 -17.10
CA THR A 262 -8.90 19.52 -17.34
C THR A 262 -8.26 18.68 -16.23
N ASP A 263 -8.65 18.92 -14.97
CA ASP A 263 -8.13 18.21 -13.80
C ASP A 263 -8.71 16.79 -13.69
N GLY A 264 -9.80 16.53 -14.38
CA GLY A 264 -10.40 15.20 -14.50
C GLY A 264 -11.34 14.80 -13.39
N ASP A 265 -11.55 15.64 -12.39
CA ASP A 265 -12.34 15.38 -11.18
C ASP A 265 -13.81 15.80 -11.31
N VAL A 266 -14.15 16.63 -12.30
CA VAL A 266 -15.51 17.11 -12.56
C VAL A 266 -16.01 16.68 -13.93
N ILE A 267 -17.17 16.05 -13.95
CA ILE A 267 -17.93 15.74 -15.16
C ILE A 267 -19.11 16.72 -15.25
N THR A 268 -19.23 17.42 -16.35
CA THR A 268 -20.37 18.27 -16.67
C THR A 268 -21.24 17.58 -17.69
N PHE A 269 -22.48 17.31 -17.35
CA PHE A 269 -23.52 16.94 -18.29
C PHE A 269 -24.20 18.20 -18.80
N THR A 270 -24.40 18.31 -20.10
CA THR A 270 -25.15 19.41 -20.74
C THR A 270 -26.33 18.82 -21.50
N ALA A 271 -27.54 19.12 -21.04
CA ALA A 271 -28.78 18.69 -21.68
C ALA A 271 -29.03 19.41 -22.99
N ASN A 272 -29.69 18.77 -23.95
CA ASN A 272 -30.07 19.38 -25.23
C ASN A 272 -31.14 20.47 -25.06
N ALA A 273 -31.95 20.40 -24.02
CA ALA A 273 -32.98 21.40 -23.67
C ALA A 273 -32.91 21.76 -22.20
N ASP A 274 -33.50 22.88 -21.79
CA ASP A 274 -33.57 23.27 -20.38
C ASP A 274 -34.33 22.19 -19.58
N MET A 275 -33.76 21.80 -18.46
CA MET A 275 -34.37 20.95 -17.45
C MET A 275 -35.16 21.83 -16.48
N SER A 276 -36.19 21.30 -15.85
CA SER A 276 -36.96 22.00 -14.83
C SER A 276 -37.50 21.04 -13.78
N GLY A 277 -37.64 21.55 -12.56
CA GLY A 277 -38.13 20.75 -11.42
C GLY A 277 -37.09 19.72 -10.98
N ASP A 278 -37.56 18.61 -10.43
CA ASP A 278 -36.69 17.58 -9.86
C ASP A 278 -36.10 16.66 -10.95
N VAL A 279 -34.78 16.65 -11.01
CA VAL A 279 -33.97 15.80 -11.90
C VAL A 279 -33.28 14.74 -11.05
N VAL A 280 -33.48 13.47 -11.37
CA VAL A 280 -32.80 12.36 -10.69
C VAL A 280 -31.55 11.99 -11.49
N VAL A 281 -30.43 12.01 -10.82
CA VAL A 281 -29.13 11.60 -11.37
C VAL A 281 -28.67 10.34 -10.66
N THR A 282 -28.47 9.27 -11.41
CA THR A 282 -27.94 8.00 -10.90
C THR A 282 -26.56 7.74 -11.52
N VAL A 283 -25.58 7.59 -10.67
CA VAL A 283 -24.21 7.21 -11.05
C VAL A 283 -23.96 5.78 -10.59
N THR A 284 -23.53 4.92 -11.51
CA THR A 284 -23.26 3.51 -11.24
C THR A 284 -21.79 3.24 -11.01
N SER A 285 -21.45 2.08 -10.46
CA SER A 285 -20.06 1.61 -10.30
C SER A 285 -19.33 1.35 -11.63
N GLY A 286 -20.03 1.46 -12.76
CA GLY A 286 -19.42 1.44 -14.09
C GLY A 286 -18.65 2.72 -14.43
N LEU A 287 -18.96 3.86 -13.77
CA LEU A 287 -18.11 5.04 -13.81
C LEU A 287 -16.86 4.77 -12.95
N LYS A 288 -15.68 4.90 -13.55
CA LYS A 288 -14.40 4.56 -12.90
C LYS A 288 -13.43 5.73 -13.00
N ASP A 289 -12.50 5.76 -12.07
CA ASP A 289 -11.31 6.61 -12.19
C ASP A 289 -10.27 6.00 -13.14
N LEU A 290 -9.15 6.69 -13.35
CA LEU A 290 -8.06 6.22 -14.23
C LEU A 290 -7.40 4.93 -13.71
N ASN A 291 -7.54 4.63 -12.41
CA ASN A 291 -6.96 3.43 -11.80
C ASN A 291 -7.94 2.24 -11.83
N GLY A 292 -9.14 2.43 -12.40
CA GLY A 292 -10.16 1.40 -12.54
C GLY A 292 -11.10 1.25 -11.34
N VAL A 293 -10.98 2.12 -10.32
CA VAL A 293 -11.89 2.10 -9.16
C VAL A 293 -13.25 2.65 -9.53
N GLY A 294 -14.28 1.86 -9.30
CA GLY A 294 -15.66 2.25 -9.56
C GLY A 294 -16.19 3.22 -8.51
N VAL A 295 -17.03 4.14 -8.96
CA VAL A 295 -17.80 5.02 -8.06
C VAL A 295 -18.77 4.17 -7.21
N THR A 296 -18.90 4.51 -5.94
CA THR A 296 -20.01 3.97 -5.13
C THR A 296 -21.33 4.40 -5.78
N THR A 297 -22.16 3.43 -6.17
CA THR A 297 -23.46 3.72 -6.81
C THR A 297 -24.27 4.68 -5.96
N THR A 298 -24.60 5.82 -6.53
CA THR A 298 -25.28 6.92 -5.84
C THR A 298 -26.41 7.45 -6.71
N SER A 299 -27.53 7.78 -6.10
CA SER A 299 -28.65 8.47 -6.75
C SER A 299 -28.98 9.73 -5.96
N ALA A 300 -29.05 10.86 -6.63
CA ALA A 300 -29.38 12.15 -6.04
C ALA A 300 -30.49 12.86 -6.83
N VAL A 301 -31.31 13.62 -6.13
CA VAL A 301 -32.29 14.52 -6.73
C VAL A 301 -31.72 15.93 -6.75
N VAL A 302 -31.68 16.53 -7.91
CA VAL A 302 -31.24 17.91 -8.13
C VAL A 302 -32.45 18.73 -8.56
N SER A 303 -32.85 19.70 -7.75
CA SER A 303 -33.94 20.62 -8.10
C SER A 303 -33.38 21.75 -8.99
N ILE A 304 -33.85 21.79 -10.21
CA ILE A 304 -33.48 22.81 -11.21
C ILE A 304 -34.42 24.01 -11.04
N ALA A 305 -33.82 25.17 -10.74
CA ALA A 305 -34.50 26.43 -10.57
C ALA A 305 -34.80 27.15 -11.89
#